data_80a74a99e3dae695a90fe52dab33461d
#
_entry.id   80a74a99e3dae695a90fe52dab33461d
#
_cell.length_a   1.000
_cell.length_b   1.000
_cell.length_c   1.000
_cell.angle_alpha   90.00
_cell.angle_beta   90.00
_cell.angle_gamma   90.00
#
_symmetry.space_group_name_H-M   'P 1'
#
loop_
_entity.id
_entity.type
_entity.pdbx_description
1 polymer ?
#
loop_
_entity_poly.entity_id
_entity_poly.type
_entity_poly.pdbx_seq_one_letter_code
_entity_poly.pdbx_strand_id
1 'polypeptide(L)'
;PSKLSTYRLKQKHVGAFFDKSAPFLPRRESAQGTATELSDVRDVLTSNEDVAPLFFMASNRSRFVGLSNSDTGILLASLDNAVSFEAANKPESKTSFPFALLQVRHEGTADSSLLTTLDGSHLVERVRGFSMEYHAVWHLFKPSTVAAPFWVTTLTKDIRKLPPAT
;
A
#
# COMPACT_ATOMS: atom_id res chain seq x y z
N PRO A 1 -9.91 5.90 -19.11
CA PRO A 1 -8.99 5.75 -17.98
C PRO A 1 -9.79 5.41 -16.73
N SER A 2 -9.50 4.27 -16.11
CA SER A 2 -10.14 3.85 -14.87
C SER A 2 -9.75 4.82 -13.75
N LYS A 3 -10.74 5.43 -13.11
CA LYS A 3 -10.53 6.33 -11.97
C LYS A 3 -10.34 5.47 -10.72
N LEU A 4 -9.16 5.52 -10.11
CA LEU A 4 -8.92 4.91 -8.81
C LEU A 4 -9.48 5.83 -7.72
N SER A 5 -10.38 5.32 -6.89
CA SER A 5 -10.92 6.02 -5.72
C SER A 5 -10.43 5.34 -4.44
N THR A 6 -10.10 6.15 -3.43
CA THR A 6 -9.62 5.65 -2.15
C THR A 6 -10.58 6.09 -1.05
N TYR A 7 -11.05 5.15 -0.26
CA TYR A 7 -11.98 5.40 0.85
C TYR A 7 -11.35 5.06 2.18
N ARG A 8 -11.81 5.73 3.24
CA ARG A 8 -11.40 5.45 4.62
C ARG A 8 -12.52 4.74 5.35
N LEU A 9 -12.23 3.55 5.84
CA LEU A 9 -13.14 2.78 6.69
C LEU A 9 -12.51 2.62 8.07
N LYS A 10 -13.29 2.85 9.14
CA LYS A 10 -12.80 2.58 10.50
C LYS A 10 -12.61 1.06 10.66
N GLN A 11 -11.51 0.65 11.29
CA GLN A 11 -11.16 -0.77 11.46
C GLN A 11 -12.32 -1.63 11.99
N LYS A 12 -13.07 -1.12 12.97
CA LYS A 12 -14.24 -1.82 13.54
C LYS A 12 -15.38 -2.09 12.54
N HIS A 13 -15.40 -1.43 11.39
CA HIS A 13 -16.41 -1.61 10.35
C HIS A 13 -15.92 -2.46 9.18
N VAL A 14 -14.65 -2.83 9.14
CA VAL A 14 -14.07 -3.61 8.04
C VAL A 14 -14.74 -4.97 7.94
N GLY A 15 -14.90 -5.69 9.07
CA GLY A 15 -15.58 -6.99 9.08
C GLY A 15 -17.01 -6.91 8.53
N ALA A 16 -17.81 -5.97 9.04
CA ALA A 16 -19.19 -5.76 8.58
C ALA A 16 -19.28 -5.31 7.11
N PHE A 17 -18.26 -4.63 6.60
CA PHE A 17 -18.23 -4.21 5.19
C PHE A 17 -18.09 -5.40 4.24
N PHE A 18 -17.32 -6.41 4.61
CA PHE A 18 -17.12 -7.62 3.81
C PHE A 18 -18.11 -8.75 4.14
N ASP A 19 -18.82 -8.64 5.26
CA ASP A 19 -19.86 -9.61 5.63
C ASP A 19 -21.13 -9.33 4.83
N LYS A 20 -21.43 -10.23 3.89
CA LYS A 20 -22.62 -10.15 3.02
C LYS A 20 -23.93 -10.17 3.79
N SER A 21 -23.95 -10.80 4.95
CA SER A 21 -25.14 -10.95 5.80
C SER A 21 -25.37 -9.79 6.76
N ALA A 22 -24.31 -9.03 7.08
CA ALA A 22 -24.41 -7.93 8.03
C ALA A 22 -24.97 -6.66 7.38
N PRO A 23 -25.92 -5.95 8.02
CA PRO A 23 -26.36 -4.64 7.54
C PRO A 23 -25.21 -3.63 7.68
N PHE A 24 -24.83 -3.02 6.57
CA PHE A 24 -23.83 -1.97 6.56
C PHE A 24 -24.50 -0.61 6.34
N LEU A 25 -24.59 0.17 7.40
CA LEU A 25 -25.10 1.53 7.34
C LEU A 25 -23.92 2.50 7.50
N PRO A 26 -23.44 3.13 6.42
CA PRO A 26 -22.44 4.17 6.54
C PRO A 26 -23.03 5.33 7.30
N ARG A 27 -22.47 5.65 8.48
CA ARG A 27 -22.89 6.84 9.23
C ARG A 27 -22.60 8.09 8.38
N ARG A 28 -23.58 8.99 8.31
CA ARG A 28 -23.57 10.25 7.55
C ARG A 28 -22.44 11.25 7.89
N GLU A 29 -21.57 10.93 8.85
CA GLU A 29 -20.56 11.87 9.39
C GLU A 29 -19.28 12.01 8.56
N SER A 30 -19.15 11.32 7.42
CA SER A 30 -17.95 11.43 6.59
C SER A 30 -18.34 11.88 5.19
N ALA A 31 -18.19 13.18 4.93
CA ALA A 31 -18.16 13.83 3.62
C ALA A 31 -19.22 13.40 2.58
N GLN A 32 -19.99 14.36 2.13
CA GLN A 32 -20.91 14.24 0.99
C GLN A 32 -20.25 13.52 -0.19
N GLY A 33 -20.86 12.45 -0.65
CA GLY A 33 -20.39 11.63 -1.78
C GLY A 33 -19.85 10.24 -1.42
N THR A 34 -19.22 10.09 -0.27
CA THR A 34 -18.49 8.85 0.09
C THR A 34 -19.40 7.68 0.49
N ALA A 35 -20.60 7.98 0.99
CA ALA A 35 -21.52 6.95 1.48
C ALA A 35 -22.14 6.13 0.34
N THR A 36 -22.55 6.81 -0.73
CA THR A 36 -23.13 6.16 -1.94
C THR A 36 -22.07 5.30 -2.63
N GLU A 37 -20.88 5.84 -2.83
CA GLU A 37 -19.79 5.12 -3.50
C GLU A 37 -19.32 3.89 -2.71
N LEU A 38 -19.31 3.95 -1.37
CA LEU A 38 -19.02 2.78 -0.53
C LEU A 38 -20.14 1.73 -0.60
N SER A 39 -21.40 2.16 -0.72
CA SER A 39 -22.53 1.26 -0.96
C SER A 39 -22.37 0.55 -2.30
N ASP A 40 -22.07 1.30 -3.37
CA ASP A 40 -21.87 0.74 -4.72
C ASP A 40 -20.74 -0.30 -4.74
N VAL A 41 -19.62 -0.01 -4.07
CA VAL A 41 -18.51 -0.98 -3.95
C VAL A 41 -18.97 -2.23 -3.20
N ARG A 42 -19.71 -2.05 -2.11
CA ARG A 42 -20.23 -3.18 -1.35
C ARG A 42 -21.23 -4.01 -2.15
N ASP A 43 -22.12 -3.36 -2.91
CA ASP A 43 -23.10 -4.03 -3.76
C ASP A 43 -22.39 -4.88 -4.83
N VAL A 44 -21.30 -4.38 -5.42
CA VAL A 44 -20.45 -5.16 -6.33
C VAL A 44 -19.84 -6.36 -5.62
N LEU A 45 -19.30 -6.19 -4.40
CA LEU A 45 -18.71 -7.28 -3.62
C LEU A 45 -19.74 -8.32 -3.19
N THR A 46 -20.97 -7.88 -2.87
CA THR A 46 -22.04 -8.80 -2.41
C THR A 46 -22.75 -9.51 -3.55
N SER A 47 -22.81 -8.91 -4.75
CA SER A 47 -23.41 -9.54 -5.94
C SER A 47 -22.48 -10.54 -6.62
N ASN A 48 -21.19 -10.54 -6.33
CA ASN A 48 -20.23 -11.48 -6.87
C ASN A 48 -19.81 -12.48 -5.78
N GLU A 49 -20.33 -13.70 -5.85
CA GLU A 49 -20.04 -14.75 -4.85
C GLU A 49 -18.57 -15.15 -4.82
N ASP A 50 -17.87 -15.03 -5.95
CA ASP A 50 -16.46 -15.39 -6.10
C ASP A 50 -15.50 -14.31 -5.59
N VAL A 51 -16.00 -13.10 -5.25
CA VAL A 51 -15.18 -12.01 -4.76
C VAL A 51 -15.10 -12.04 -3.23
N ALA A 52 -13.90 -12.25 -2.74
CA ALA A 52 -13.60 -12.25 -1.31
C ALA A 52 -12.25 -11.54 -1.03
N PRO A 53 -12.04 -11.04 0.19
CA PRO A 53 -10.73 -10.55 0.59
C PRO A 53 -9.68 -11.64 0.43
N LEU A 54 -8.59 -11.33 -0.28
CA LEU A 54 -7.50 -12.27 -0.49
C LEU A 54 -6.50 -12.24 0.66
N PHE A 55 -6.15 -11.04 1.10
CA PHE A 55 -5.24 -10.82 2.23
C PHE A 55 -5.52 -9.48 2.90
N PHE A 56 -5.04 -9.35 4.12
CA PHE A 56 -4.99 -8.10 4.86
C PHE A 56 -3.56 -7.57 4.90
N MET A 57 -3.42 -6.26 4.82
CA MET A 57 -2.15 -5.58 4.96
C MET A 57 -2.28 -4.46 6.00
N ALA A 58 -1.30 -4.35 6.87
CA ALA A 58 -1.21 -3.29 7.86
C ALA A 58 0.17 -2.64 7.81
N SER A 59 0.22 -1.32 8.02
CA SER A 59 1.47 -0.56 8.12
C SER A 59 1.28 0.67 9.00
N ASN A 60 2.37 1.17 9.54
CA ASN A 60 2.43 2.50 10.14
C ASN A 60 2.84 3.48 9.04
N ARG A 61 1.90 4.35 8.62
CA ARG A 61 2.12 5.30 7.52
C ARG A 61 2.31 6.72 8.01
N SER A 62 3.47 7.28 7.73
CA SER A 62 3.76 8.72 7.82
C SER A 62 3.61 9.37 6.45
N ARG A 63 3.04 10.59 6.41
CA ARG A 63 2.89 11.37 5.18
C ARG A 63 3.61 12.69 5.33
N PHE A 64 4.29 13.08 4.27
CA PHE A 64 5.07 14.30 4.19
C PHE A 64 4.62 15.10 2.97
N VAL A 65 4.53 16.41 3.14
CA VAL A 65 4.27 17.36 2.06
C VAL A 65 5.45 18.31 2.03
N GLY A 66 6.18 18.30 0.93
CA GLY A 66 7.22 19.29 0.69
C GLY A 66 6.59 20.58 0.20
N LEU A 67 6.72 21.64 1.00
CA LEU A 67 6.32 22.99 0.59
C LEU A 67 7.53 23.60 -0.14
N SER A 68 7.51 23.55 -1.45
CA SER A 68 8.46 24.32 -2.24
C SER A 68 7.98 25.77 -2.32
N ASN A 69 8.83 26.72 -1.96
CA ASN A 69 8.58 28.14 -2.17
C ASN A 69 8.81 28.56 -3.63
N SER A 70 9.09 27.63 -4.52
CA SER A 70 9.31 27.84 -5.93
C SER A 70 8.16 27.28 -6.76
N ASP A 71 7.94 27.81 -7.95
CA ASP A 71 6.95 27.39 -8.94
C ASP A 71 7.17 25.93 -9.46
N THR A 72 8.00 25.15 -8.76
CA THR A 72 8.48 23.84 -9.20
C THR A 72 7.54 22.67 -8.86
N GLY A 73 6.45 22.92 -8.13
CA GLY A 73 5.45 21.90 -7.86
C GLY A 73 5.43 21.36 -6.43
N ILE A 74 4.54 20.42 -6.17
CA ILE A 74 4.31 19.83 -4.87
C ILE A 74 4.99 18.47 -4.77
N LEU A 75 5.77 18.27 -3.71
CA LEU A 75 6.34 16.97 -3.37
C LEU A 75 5.49 16.30 -2.31
N LEU A 76 5.02 15.12 -2.60
CA LEU A 76 4.29 14.28 -1.65
C LEU A 76 5.11 13.01 -1.39
N ALA A 77 5.31 12.69 -0.12
CA ALA A 77 5.95 11.44 0.23
C ALA A 77 5.14 10.68 1.29
N SER A 78 5.17 9.36 1.23
CA SER A 78 4.66 8.49 2.28
C SER A 78 5.71 7.45 2.63
N LEU A 79 5.89 7.25 3.94
CA LEU A 79 6.76 6.24 4.49
C LEU A 79 5.89 5.22 5.23
N ASP A 80 5.88 3.99 4.74
CA ASP A 80 5.25 2.85 5.40
C ASP A 80 6.33 2.05 6.13
N ASN A 81 6.19 1.87 7.42
CA ASN A 81 7.04 1.00 8.23
C ASN A 81 6.21 -0.06 8.97
N ALA A 82 6.87 -1.04 9.54
CA ALA A 82 6.22 -2.16 10.22
C ALA A 82 5.12 -2.80 9.36
N VAL A 83 5.39 -2.93 8.05
CA VAL A 83 4.43 -3.52 7.12
C VAL A 83 4.29 -4.99 7.41
N SER A 84 3.05 -5.46 7.54
CA SER A 84 2.72 -6.87 7.68
C SER A 84 1.54 -7.24 6.78
N PHE A 85 1.50 -8.49 6.35
CA PHE A 85 0.41 -9.04 5.58
C PHE A 85 0.06 -10.46 6.04
N GLU A 86 -1.18 -10.83 5.82
CA GLU A 86 -1.78 -12.05 6.32
C GLU A 86 -2.87 -12.50 5.35
N ALA A 87 -2.89 -13.77 4.97
CA ALA A 87 -3.93 -14.30 4.10
C ALA A 87 -5.29 -14.29 4.83
N ALA A 88 -6.34 -13.83 4.15
CA ALA A 88 -7.65 -13.63 4.77
C ALA A 88 -8.27 -14.93 5.30
N ASN A 89 -7.94 -16.05 4.68
CA ASN A 89 -8.43 -17.40 5.07
C ASN A 89 -7.45 -18.16 5.98
N LYS A 90 -6.31 -17.56 6.36
CA LYS A 90 -5.24 -18.21 7.12
C LYS A 90 -4.54 -17.23 8.06
N PRO A 91 -5.16 -16.88 9.23
CA PRO A 91 -4.62 -15.88 10.15
C PRO A 91 -3.20 -16.16 10.65
N GLU A 92 -2.82 -17.44 10.77
CA GLU A 92 -1.48 -17.85 11.15
C GLU A 92 -0.40 -17.56 10.09
N SER A 93 -0.80 -17.14 8.87
CA SER A 93 0.13 -16.79 7.79
C SER A 93 0.75 -15.41 7.95
N LYS A 94 0.46 -14.70 9.05
CA LYS A 94 0.97 -13.34 9.28
C LYS A 94 2.48 -13.28 9.16
N THR A 95 2.93 -12.41 8.28
CA THR A 95 4.35 -12.18 8.01
C THR A 95 4.65 -10.69 7.96
N SER A 96 5.89 -10.32 8.27
CA SER A 96 6.34 -8.94 8.23
C SER A 96 7.22 -8.70 7.00
N PHE A 97 7.01 -7.56 6.34
CA PHE A 97 7.93 -7.07 5.34
C PHE A 97 9.13 -6.42 6.05
N PRO A 98 10.36 -6.84 5.77
CA PRO A 98 11.51 -6.47 6.61
C PRO A 98 12.03 -5.04 6.38
N PHE A 99 11.40 -4.28 5.48
CA PHE A 99 11.84 -2.94 5.09
C PHE A 99 10.76 -1.90 5.29
N ALA A 100 11.17 -0.63 5.36
CA ALA A 100 10.27 0.48 5.16
C ALA A 100 10.12 0.77 3.67
N LEU A 101 8.93 1.23 3.26
CA LEU A 101 8.65 1.62 1.88
C LEU A 101 8.45 3.13 1.81
N LEU A 102 9.36 3.81 1.13
CA LEU A 102 9.23 5.24 0.83
C LEU A 102 8.68 5.41 -0.58
N GLN A 103 7.49 6.00 -0.68
CA GLN A 103 6.90 6.42 -1.94
C GLN A 103 7.04 7.93 -2.07
N VAL A 104 7.62 8.37 -3.17
CA VAL A 104 7.74 9.81 -3.50
C VAL A 104 6.95 10.08 -4.76
N ARG A 105 6.02 11.02 -4.67
CA ARG A 105 5.25 11.55 -5.80
C ARG A 105 5.56 13.02 -5.98
N HIS A 106 5.87 13.39 -7.18
CA HIS A 106 6.11 14.77 -7.57
C HIS A 106 5.03 15.22 -8.56
N GLU A 107 4.47 16.41 -8.34
CA GLU A 107 3.52 17.07 -9.23
C GLU A 107 4.13 18.39 -9.69
N GLY A 108 4.33 18.56 -11.01
CA GLY A 108 4.96 19.71 -11.62
C GLY A 108 6.33 19.40 -12.22
N THR A 109 7.15 20.43 -12.43
CA THR A 109 8.53 20.26 -12.92
C THR A 109 9.39 19.65 -11.82
N ALA A 110 10.02 18.50 -12.14
CA ALA A 110 10.77 17.74 -11.17
C ALA A 110 11.99 18.51 -10.65
N ASP A 111 11.99 18.86 -9.36
CA ASP A 111 13.23 19.13 -8.66
C ASP A 111 13.91 17.77 -8.40
N SER A 112 14.97 17.51 -9.14
CA SER A 112 15.74 16.27 -9.03
C SER A 112 16.60 16.19 -7.76
N SER A 113 16.70 17.29 -6.99
CA SER A 113 17.60 17.40 -5.84
C SER A 113 17.30 16.37 -4.76
N LEU A 114 16.03 16.17 -4.42
CA LEU A 114 15.63 15.16 -3.43
C LEU A 114 15.95 13.74 -3.92
N LEU A 115 15.62 13.44 -5.18
CA LEU A 115 15.89 12.11 -5.74
C LEU A 115 17.39 11.84 -5.81
N THR A 116 18.18 12.84 -6.20
CA THR A 116 19.64 12.75 -6.21
C THR A 116 20.20 12.56 -4.79
N THR A 117 19.65 13.27 -3.80
CA THR A 117 20.04 13.11 -2.40
C THR A 117 19.69 11.72 -1.87
N LEU A 118 18.50 11.21 -2.17
CA LEU A 118 18.09 9.88 -1.77
C LEU A 118 18.99 8.80 -2.41
N ASP A 119 19.19 8.89 -3.72
CA ASP A 119 20.04 7.94 -4.46
C ASP A 119 21.51 7.98 -3.98
N GLY A 120 22.00 9.15 -3.56
CA GLY A 120 23.35 9.33 -3.02
C GLY A 120 23.49 8.98 -1.53
N SER A 121 22.40 8.84 -0.79
CA SER A 121 22.44 8.60 0.66
C SER A 121 22.85 7.18 1.05
N HIS A 122 22.79 6.22 0.15
CA HIS A 122 22.95 4.77 0.42
C HIS A 122 22.00 4.18 1.48
N LEU A 123 21.02 4.97 1.95
CA LEU A 123 20.02 4.55 2.93
C LEU A 123 18.75 3.99 2.26
N VAL A 124 18.59 4.26 0.98
CA VAL A 124 17.44 3.82 0.21
C VAL A 124 17.89 3.13 -1.07
N GLU A 125 17.12 2.14 -1.49
CA GLU A 125 17.27 1.50 -2.78
C GLU A 125 16.04 1.78 -3.65
N ARG A 126 16.30 2.26 -4.87
CA ARG A 126 15.23 2.57 -5.81
C ARG A 126 14.75 1.30 -6.53
N VAL A 127 13.53 0.90 -6.23
CA VAL A 127 12.89 -0.25 -6.90
C VAL A 127 11.80 0.25 -7.84
N ARG A 128 12.05 0.18 -9.15
CA ARG A 128 11.08 0.60 -10.17
C ARG A 128 9.95 -0.42 -10.28
N GLY A 129 8.71 0.07 -10.38
CA GLY A 129 7.54 -0.81 -10.57
C GLY A 129 7.21 -1.69 -9.36
N PHE A 130 7.74 -1.37 -8.18
CA PHE A 130 7.41 -2.11 -6.96
C PHE A 130 5.91 -1.97 -6.64
N SER A 131 5.28 -3.10 -6.31
CA SER A 131 3.92 -3.16 -5.77
C SER A 131 3.93 -4.04 -4.53
N MET A 132 3.50 -3.46 -3.41
CA MET A 132 3.38 -4.18 -2.15
C MET A 132 2.28 -5.25 -2.24
N GLU A 133 1.20 -4.95 -2.94
CA GLU A 133 0.09 -5.88 -3.16
C GLU A 133 0.57 -7.11 -3.95
N TYR A 134 1.32 -6.89 -5.03
CA TYR A 134 1.88 -7.99 -5.80
C TYR A 134 2.91 -8.79 -5.01
N HIS A 135 3.74 -8.09 -4.22
CA HIS A 135 4.69 -8.75 -3.31
C HIS A 135 3.96 -9.64 -2.28
N ALA A 136 2.90 -9.12 -1.66
CA ALA A 136 2.10 -9.85 -0.68
C ALA A 136 1.44 -11.09 -1.30
N VAL A 137 0.80 -10.95 -2.47
CA VAL A 137 0.19 -12.09 -3.19
C VAL A 137 1.25 -13.15 -3.50
N TRP A 138 2.38 -12.74 -4.07
CA TRP A 138 3.42 -13.69 -4.40
C TRP A 138 4.02 -14.36 -3.17
N HIS A 139 4.24 -13.62 -2.09
CA HIS A 139 4.82 -14.14 -0.85
C HIS A 139 3.89 -15.14 -0.15
N LEU A 140 2.60 -14.78 -0.02
CA LEU A 140 1.63 -15.58 0.72
C LEU A 140 1.18 -16.84 -0.05
N PHE A 141 1.01 -16.72 -1.36
CA PHE A 141 0.34 -17.75 -2.15
C PHE A 141 1.27 -18.46 -3.13
N LYS A 142 2.40 -17.87 -3.49
CA LYS A 142 3.39 -18.42 -4.46
C LYS A 142 2.73 -19.07 -5.68
N PRO A 143 1.85 -18.35 -6.38
CA PRO A 143 1.08 -18.94 -7.47
C PRO A 143 2.03 -19.43 -8.57
N SER A 144 1.89 -20.67 -9.00
CA SER A 144 2.75 -21.30 -10.01
C SER A 144 2.65 -20.64 -11.39
N THR A 145 1.53 -19.96 -11.65
CA THR A 145 1.26 -19.26 -12.90
C THR A 145 1.82 -17.84 -12.96
N VAL A 146 2.32 -17.32 -11.84
CA VAL A 146 2.83 -15.95 -11.74
C VAL A 146 4.31 -16.00 -11.44
N ALA A 147 5.11 -15.33 -12.29
CA ALA A 147 6.55 -15.25 -12.08
C ALA A 147 6.88 -14.50 -10.78
N ALA A 148 7.98 -14.86 -10.14
CA ALA A 148 8.48 -14.11 -9.00
C ALA A 148 8.75 -12.66 -9.41
N PRO A 149 8.32 -11.66 -8.60
CA PRO A 149 8.65 -10.27 -8.88
C PRO A 149 10.17 -10.07 -8.93
N PHE A 150 10.65 -9.33 -9.90
CA PHE A 150 12.10 -9.14 -10.09
C PHE A 150 12.81 -8.51 -8.87
N TRP A 151 12.10 -7.70 -8.10
CA TRP A 151 12.64 -7.08 -6.89
C TRP A 151 12.90 -8.05 -5.73
N VAL A 152 12.34 -9.25 -5.76
CA VAL A 152 12.60 -10.25 -4.70
C VAL A 152 14.07 -10.58 -4.62
N THR A 153 14.74 -10.69 -5.76
CA THR A 153 16.19 -10.92 -5.82
C THR A 153 16.97 -9.73 -5.27
N THR A 154 16.55 -8.51 -5.56
CA THR A 154 17.16 -7.30 -5.03
C THR A 154 17.03 -7.25 -3.51
N LEU A 155 15.81 -7.44 -3.00
CA LEU A 155 15.54 -7.43 -1.56
C LEU A 155 16.32 -8.52 -0.80
N THR A 156 16.64 -9.64 -1.42
CA THR A 156 17.39 -10.72 -0.76
C THR A 156 18.92 -10.57 -0.85
N LYS A 157 19.43 -9.91 -1.89
CA LYS A 157 20.87 -9.83 -2.14
C LYS A 157 21.57 -8.64 -1.49
N ASP A 158 20.94 -7.46 -1.49
CA ASP A 158 21.63 -6.20 -1.20
C ASP A 158 21.58 -5.74 0.25
N ILE A 159 20.66 -6.24 1.04
CA ILE A 159 20.48 -5.82 2.43
C ILE A 159 21.52 -6.36 3.38
N ARG A 160 22.32 -7.30 2.96
CA ARG A 160 23.44 -7.82 3.76
C ARG A 160 24.65 -6.89 3.86
N LYS A 161 24.60 -5.70 3.24
CA LYS A 161 25.76 -4.80 3.11
C LYS A 161 25.73 -3.58 4.03
N LEU A 162 24.74 -3.41 4.87
CA LEU A 162 24.84 -2.40 5.91
C LEU A 162 25.88 -2.88 6.95
N PRO A 163 26.98 -2.13 7.16
CA PRO A 163 27.89 -2.45 8.23
C PRO A 163 27.14 -2.45 9.55
N PRO A 164 27.48 -3.33 10.50
CA PRO A 164 26.87 -3.29 11.82
C PRO A 164 27.06 -1.90 12.40
N ALA A 165 25.99 -1.34 12.99
CA ALA A 165 26.07 -0.07 13.69
C ALA A 165 27.13 -0.20 14.79
N THR A 166 28.20 0.58 14.70
CA THR A 166 29.25 0.71 15.72
C THR A 166 28.73 1.57 16.86
#